data_b0a5005f22e26d3c3a3f80c3d0fb78ee
#
_entry.id   b0a5005f22e26d3c3a3f80c3d0fb78ee
#
_cell.length_a   1.000
_cell.length_b   1.000
_cell.length_c   1.000
_cell.angle_alpha   90.00
_cell.angle_beta   90.00
_cell.angle_gamma   90.00
#
_symmetry.space_group_name_H-M   'P 1'
#
loop_
_entity.id
_entity.type
_entity.pdbx_description
1 polymer ?
#
loop_
_entity_poly.entity_id
_entity_poly.type
_entity_poly.pdbx_seq_one_letter_code
_entity_poly.pdbx_strand_id
1 'polypeptide(L)'
;PSDLLTVPVTLSRGHLDLRVTQGADGNGTPSYAMAVKDDTRTAARASVLRSLPSVTLAVHPNAYYVRPQSLSDPGYDVLGAVGAGSYVLPQTQNSDIVWPGFSTEGVDYAGLPDGVDIGVRLLDGPAGAYAAFFQSGSLGGKPTVHFDSRDPSKSAIHTTSSTHMHGNWVFSA
;
A
#
# COMPACT_ATOMS: atom_id res chain seq x y z
N PRO A 1 1.26 21.09 3.01
CA PRO A 1 1.02 21.08 1.56
C PRO A 1 -0.38 21.60 1.28
N SER A 2 -0.46 22.81 0.69
CA SER A 2 -1.72 23.55 0.45
C SER A 2 -2.58 23.01 -0.69
N ASP A 3 -2.12 21.96 -1.39
CA ASP A 3 -2.67 21.57 -2.69
C ASP A 3 -3.27 20.15 -2.71
N LEU A 4 -3.61 19.61 -1.53
CA LEU A 4 -4.29 18.32 -1.45
C LEU A 4 -5.77 18.47 -1.83
N LEU A 5 -6.23 17.68 -2.78
CA LEU A 5 -7.65 17.56 -3.09
C LEU A 5 -8.37 16.84 -1.95
N THR A 6 -9.41 17.46 -1.43
CA THR A 6 -10.19 16.94 -0.28
C THR A 6 -11.57 16.43 -0.68
N VAL A 7 -11.94 16.58 -1.96
CA VAL A 7 -13.23 16.07 -2.47
C VAL A 7 -13.22 14.54 -2.44
N PRO A 8 -14.22 13.91 -1.79
CA PRO A 8 -14.31 12.46 -1.71
C PRO A 8 -14.31 11.81 -3.10
N VAL A 9 -13.56 10.72 -3.23
CA VAL A 9 -13.47 9.93 -4.46
C VAL A 9 -13.36 8.45 -4.15
N THR A 10 -13.97 7.62 -4.99
CA THR A 10 -13.77 6.17 -5.00
C THR A 10 -12.93 5.80 -6.21
N LEU A 11 -11.79 5.17 -5.98
CA LEU A 11 -10.88 4.68 -7.01
C LEU A 11 -10.97 3.16 -7.07
N SER A 12 -11.31 2.59 -8.22
CA SER A 12 -11.52 1.15 -8.42
C SER A 12 -10.55 0.53 -9.41
N ARG A 13 -9.76 1.35 -10.13
CA ARG A 13 -8.77 0.90 -11.12
C ARG A 13 -7.66 1.92 -11.30
N GLY A 14 -6.53 1.46 -11.85
CA GLY A 14 -5.40 2.30 -12.21
C GLY A 14 -4.39 2.49 -11.08
N HIS A 15 -3.32 3.19 -11.39
CA HIS A 15 -2.16 3.40 -10.52
C HIS A 15 -2.41 4.51 -9.51
N LEU A 16 -2.00 4.27 -8.28
CA LEU A 16 -1.88 5.25 -7.22
C LEU A 16 -0.79 4.86 -6.22
N ASP A 17 -0.27 5.85 -5.47
CA ASP A 17 0.67 5.62 -4.38
C ASP A 17 0.14 6.19 -3.07
N LEU A 18 0.28 5.42 -2.00
CA LEU A 18 0.28 5.94 -0.64
C LEU A 18 1.62 6.65 -0.43
N ARG A 19 1.60 7.98 -0.52
CA ARG A 19 2.82 8.79 -0.57
C ARG A 19 3.04 9.50 0.74
N VAL A 20 4.25 9.38 1.30
CA VAL A 20 4.73 10.25 2.36
C VAL A 20 5.12 11.58 1.75
N THR A 21 4.55 12.66 2.27
CA THR A 21 4.90 14.03 1.94
C THR A 21 5.62 14.66 3.11
N GLN A 22 6.68 15.41 2.82
CA GLN A 22 7.39 16.24 3.80
C GLN A 22 7.01 17.69 3.59
N GLY A 23 6.75 18.37 4.70
CA GLY A 23 6.56 19.80 4.80
C GLY A 23 7.39 20.35 5.96
N ALA A 24 7.12 21.58 6.34
CA ALA A 24 7.63 22.16 7.58
C ALA A 24 6.44 22.65 8.41
N ASP A 25 6.57 22.58 9.72
CA ASP A 25 5.65 23.25 10.64
C ASP A 25 5.90 24.78 10.67
N GLY A 26 5.12 25.51 11.45
CA GLY A 26 5.26 26.96 11.57
C GLY A 26 6.61 27.43 12.14
N ASN A 27 7.43 26.52 12.69
CA ASN A 27 8.76 26.78 13.24
C ASN A 27 9.89 26.31 12.31
N GLY A 28 9.56 25.78 11.13
CA GLY A 28 10.53 25.24 10.18
C GLY A 28 10.96 23.80 10.47
N THR A 29 10.37 23.11 11.46
CA THR A 29 10.65 21.72 11.76
C THR A 29 10.02 20.81 10.70
N PRO A 30 10.73 19.79 10.17
CA PRO A 30 10.16 18.85 9.24
C PRO A 30 8.89 18.20 9.80
N SER A 31 7.84 18.17 9.00
CA SER A 31 6.58 17.50 9.30
C SER A 31 6.24 16.52 8.19
N TYR A 32 5.67 15.37 8.54
CA TYR A 32 5.36 14.31 7.59
C TYR A 32 3.86 14.03 7.59
N ALA A 33 3.30 13.77 6.42
CA ALA A 33 1.92 13.39 6.26
C ALA A 33 1.77 12.35 5.15
N MET A 34 0.71 11.53 5.25
CA MET A 34 0.33 10.63 4.17
C MET A 34 -0.68 11.31 3.24
N ALA A 35 -0.44 11.14 1.95
CA ALA A 35 -1.35 11.55 0.88
C ALA A 35 -1.53 10.39 -0.11
N VAL A 36 -2.53 10.47 -0.97
CA VAL A 36 -2.67 9.59 -2.13
C VAL A 36 -2.23 10.36 -3.37
N LYS A 37 -1.17 9.88 -4.03
CA LYS A 37 -0.82 10.30 -5.37
C LYS A 37 -1.68 9.51 -6.35
N ASP A 38 -2.66 10.17 -6.94
CA ASP A 38 -3.65 9.57 -7.84
C ASP A 38 -3.23 9.80 -9.30
N ASP A 39 -2.76 8.74 -9.95
CA ASP A 39 -2.38 8.70 -11.36
C ASP A 39 -3.50 8.10 -12.23
N THR A 40 -4.69 7.87 -11.67
CA THR A 40 -5.81 7.27 -12.41
C THR A 40 -6.48 8.23 -13.40
N ARG A 41 -6.18 9.52 -13.32
CA ARG A 41 -6.75 10.55 -14.19
C ARG A 41 -6.14 10.49 -15.60
N THR A 42 -6.81 9.79 -16.50
CA THR A 42 -6.34 9.58 -17.87
C THR A 42 -6.47 10.80 -18.78
N ALA A 43 -7.46 11.68 -18.55
CA ALA A 43 -7.79 12.77 -19.47
C ALA A 43 -6.70 13.85 -19.60
N ALA A 44 -5.88 14.05 -18.56
CA ALA A 44 -4.83 15.06 -18.56
C ALA A 44 -3.43 14.46 -18.33
N ARG A 45 -3.31 13.15 -18.09
CA ARG A 45 -2.07 12.48 -17.63
C ARG A 45 -1.38 13.19 -16.46
N ALA A 46 -2.14 13.91 -15.65
CA ALA A 46 -1.63 14.68 -14.55
C ALA A 46 -1.92 13.94 -13.24
N SER A 47 -0.85 13.59 -12.53
CA SER A 47 -0.95 13.15 -11.14
C SER A 47 -1.57 14.25 -10.29
N VAL A 48 -2.43 13.88 -9.36
CA VAL A 48 -2.93 14.78 -8.33
C VAL A 48 -2.66 14.21 -6.95
N LEU A 49 -2.42 15.08 -5.98
CA LEU A 49 -2.33 14.66 -4.59
C LEU A 49 -3.70 14.82 -3.93
N ARG A 50 -4.14 13.77 -3.22
CA ARG A 50 -5.39 13.75 -2.48
C ARG A 50 -5.13 13.57 -0.99
N SER A 51 -5.97 14.19 -0.19
CA SER A 51 -6.02 13.91 1.24
C SER A 51 -6.40 12.45 1.46
N LEU A 52 -5.64 11.71 2.27
CA LEU A 52 -5.87 10.29 2.51
C LEU A 52 -7.32 9.99 2.95
N PRO A 53 -7.95 10.76 3.88
CA PRO A 53 -9.34 10.53 4.28
C PRO A 53 -10.38 10.77 3.17
N SER A 54 -10.01 11.42 2.07
CA SER A 54 -10.94 11.67 0.96
C SER A 54 -10.95 10.54 -0.08
N VAL A 55 -10.12 9.50 0.08
CA VAL A 55 -9.98 8.43 -0.91
C VAL A 55 -10.52 7.11 -0.36
N THR A 56 -11.44 6.50 -1.09
CA THR A 56 -11.88 5.12 -0.90
C THR A 56 -11.31 4.28 -2.03
N LEU A 57 -10.61 3.19 -1.71
CA LEU A 57 -10.20 2.19 -2.69
C LEU A 57 -11.25 1.10 -2.75
N ALA A 58 -11.89 0.95 -3.91
CA ALA A 58 -12.86 -0.11 -4.13
C ALA A 58 -12.17 -1.33 -4.75
N VAL A 59 -12.11 -2.41 -3.99
CA VAL A 59 -11.53 -3.68 -4.47
C VAL A 59 -12.55 -4.37 -5.37
N HIS A 60 -12.17 -4.57 -6.64
CA HIS A 60 -13.05 -5.19 -7.64
C HIS A 60 -13.15 -6.71 -7.42
N PRO A 61 -14.31 -7.36 -7.70
CA PRO A 61 -14.44 -8.82 -7.61
C PRO A 61 -13.39 -9.61 -8.39
N ASN A 62 -12.85 -9.08 -9.48
CA ASN A 62 -11.74 -9.69 -10.24
C ASN A 62 -10.43 -9.79 -9.44
N ALA A 63 -10.33 -9.15 -8.29
CA ALA A 63 -9.20 -9.30 -7.38
C ALA A 63 -9.33 -10.56 -6.49
N TYR A 64 -10.45 -11.29 -6.57
CA TYR A 64 -10.61 -12.53 -5.80
C TYR A 64 -9.62 -13.60 -6.26
N TYR A 65 -8.89 -14.14 -5.29
CA TYR A 65 -7.80 -15.07 -5.52
C TYR A 65 -7.89 -16.23 -4.54
N VAL A 66 -7.76 -17.46 -5.06
CA VAL A 66 -7.69 -18.68 -4.25
C VAL A 66 -6.24 -19.13 -4.18
N ARG A 67 -5.67 -19.25 -2.97
CA ARG A 67 -4.27 -19.65 -2.78
C ARG A 67 -4.06 -21.07 -3.34
N PRO A 68 -3.23 -21.26 -4.38
CA PRO A 68 -2.99 -22.57 -4.97
C PRO A 68 -1.99 -23.39 -4.15
N GLN A 69 -2.00 -24.71 -4.36
CA GLN A 69 -1.06 -25.65 -3.74
C GLN A 69 0.42 -25.31 -4.07
N SER A 70 0.68 -24.70 -5.21
CA SER A 70 2.03 -24.26 -5.60
C SER A 70 2.61 -23.16 -4.70
N LEU A 71 1.77 -22.47 -3.93
CA LEU A 71 2.17 -21.49 -2.92
C LEU A 71 1.99 -22.02 -1.49
N SER A 72 2.27 -23.32 -1.27
CA SER A 72 2.14 -23.95 0.05
C SER A 72 3.24 -23.58 1.05
N ASP A 73 4.31 -22.92 0.63
CA ASP A 73 5.37 -22.43 1.55
C ASP A 73 4.75 -21.51 2.61
N PRO A 74 5.09 -21.71 3.91
CA PRO A 74 4.56 -20.89 5.01
C PRO A 74 4.80 -19.39 4.85
N GLY A 75 5.80 -18.96 4.08
CA GLY A 75 6.01 -17.55 3.75
C GLY A 75 4.79 -16.90 3.06
N TYR A 76 3.93 -17.70 2.43
CA TYR A 76 2.70 -17.25 1.78
C TYR A 76 1.45 -17.35 2.67
N ASP A 77 1.58 -17.63 3.97
CA ASP A 77 0.42 -17.71 4.89
C ASP A 77 -0.33 -16.37 5.04
N VAL A 78 0.27 -15.29 4.57
CA VAL A 78 -0.42 -13.99 4.40
C VAL A 78 -1.64 -14.06 3.46
N LEU A 79 -1.68 -15.06 2.56
CA LEU A 79 -2.81 -15.31 1.65
C LEU A 79 -3.92 -16.15 2.31
N GLY A 80 -3.76 -16.56 3.56
CA GLY A 80 -4.61 -17.55 4.22
C GLY A 80 -4.15 -19.00 3.96
N ALA A 81 -4.93 -19.99 4.33
CA ALA A 81 -4.63 -21.39 4.08
C ALA A 81 -4.65 -21.72 2.57
N VAL A 82 -3.94 -22.78 2.16
CA VAL A 82 -4.07 -23.31 0.78
C VAL A 82 -5.53 -23.66 0.51
N GLY A 83 -6.06 -23.20 -0.61
CA GLY A 83 -7.47 -23.32 -0.98
C GLY A 83 -8.39 -22.25 -0.40
N ALA A 84 -7.90 -21.40 0.52
CA ALA A 84 -8.68 -20.26 1.01
C ALA A 84 -8.72 -19.14 -0.04
N GLY A 85 -9.83 -18.40 -0.04
CA GLY A 85 -10.02 -17.21 -0.85
C GLY A 85 -9.64 -15.93 -0.11
N SER A 86 -9.12 -14.98 -0.85
CA SER A 86 -8.86 -13.61 -0.41
C SER A 86 -8.97 -12.66 -1.59
N TYR A 87 -9.07 -11.36 -1.34
CA TYR A 87 -8.93 -10.35 -2.39
C TYR A 87 -7.47 -9.90 -2.44
N VAL A 88 -6.87 -9.95 -3.63
CA VAL A 88 -5.45 -9.60 -3.82
C VAL A 88 -5.33 -8.50 -4.87
N LEU A 89 -4.80 -7.35 -4.47
CA LEU A 89 -4.33 -6.33 -5.42
C LEU A 89 -2.86 -6.67 -5.73
N PRO A 90 -2.56 -7.13 -6.96
CA PRO A 90 -1.27 -7.77 -7.24
C PRO A 90 -0.13 -6.77 -7.35
N GLN A 91 1.07 -7.24 -7.07
CA GLN A 91 2.31 -6.47 -7.26
C GLN A 91 2.52 -6.04 -8.72
N THR A 92 2.10 -6.86 -9.67
CA THR A 92 2.12 -6.53 -11.10
C THR A 92 0.86 -5.79 -11.48
N GLN A 93 1.01 -4.69 -12.22
CA GLN A 93 -0.13 -3.88 -12.64
C GLN A 93 -1.15 -4.69 -13.45
N ASN A 94 -2.42 -4.53 -13.06
CA ASN A 94 -3.60 -4.98 -13.79
C ASN A 94 -4.52 -3.78 -14.01
N SER A 95 -4.83 -3.46 -15.26
CA SER A 95 -5.63 -2.29 -15.63
C SER A 95 -7.09 -2.33 -15.15
N ASP A 96 -7.59 -3.53 -14.79
CA ASP A 96 -8.99 -3.73 -14.41
C ASP A 96 -9.24 -3.51 -12.92
N ILE A 97 -8.18 -3.38 -12.13
CA ILE A 97 -8.24 -3.18 -10.68
C ILE A 97 -7.35 -2.02 -10.24
N VAL A 98 -7.57 -1.53 -9.03
CA VAL A 98 -6.71 -0.51 -8.44
C VAL A 98 -5.33 -1.11 -8.12
N TRP A 99 -4.28 -0.32 -8.35
CA TRP A 99 -2.89 -0.76 -8.18
C TRP A 99 -2.14 0.18 -7.24
N PRO A 100 -2.29 0.00 -5.91
CA PRO A 100 -1.70 0.87 -4.91
C PRO A 100 -0.25 0.50 -4.59
N GLY A 101 0.63 1.49 -4.65
CA GLY A 101 2.01 1.42 -4.19
C GLY A 101 2.25 2.22 -2.93
N PHE A 102 3.50 2.20 -2.47
CA PHE A 102 4.05 3.11 -1.48
C PHE A 102 5.13 3.99 -2.10
N SER A 103 5.18 5.27 -1.70
CA SER A 103 6.23 6.18 -2.15
C SER A 103 6.70 7.08 -1.02
N THR A 104 8.02 7.15 -0.85
CA THR A 104 8.71 8.15 -0.01
C THR A 104 9.52 9.13 -0.84
N GLU A 105 9.26 9.25 -2.16
CA GLU A 105 9.95 10.17 -3.07
C GLU A 105 9.82 11.65 -2.67
N GLY A 106 8.88 11.98 -1.77
CA GLY A 106 8.71 13.31 -1.23
C GLY A 106 9.45 13.58 0.08
N VAL A 107 10.32 12.66 0.54
CA VAL A 107 11.05 12.72 1.80
C VAL A 107 12.52 13.04 1.53
N ASP A 108 13.05 14.04 2.25
CA ASP A 108 14.49 14.32 2.29
C ASP A 108 15.13 13.45 3.38
N TYR A 109 15.95 12.50 2.97
CA TYR A 109 16.66 11.56 3.85
C TYR A 109 17.98 12.10 4.40
N ALA A 110 18.45 13.28 3.98
CA ALA A 110 19.73 13.84 4.41
C ALA A 110 19.81 14.03 5.95
N GLY A 111 18.67 14.29 6.59
CA GLY A 111 18.55 14.44 8.04
C GLY A 111 18.05 13.18 8.78
N LEU A 112 17.96 12.03 8.10
CA LEU A 112 17.32 10.80 8.61
C LEU A 112 18.27 9.59 8.46
N PRO A 113 19.38 9.55 9.22
CA PRO A 113 20.39 8.49 9.07
C PRO A 113 19.86 7.09 9.34
N ASP A 114 18.85 6.98 10.22
CA ASP A 114 18.20 5.70 10.55
C ASP A 114 16.98 5.40 9.66
N GLY A 115 16.72 6.24 8.67
CA GLY A 115 15.58 6.07 7.76
C GLY A 115 14.23 6.48 8.36
N VAL A 116 13.15 5.95 7.75
CA VAL A 116 11.76 6.22 8.12
C VAL A 116 10.99 4.92 8.22
N ASP A 117 10.20 4.77 9.29
CA ASP A 117 9.22 3.72 9.43
C ASP A 117 7.82 4.23 9.08
N ILE A 118 7.19 3.61 8.10
CA ILE A 118 5.80 3.87 7.73
C ILE A 118 4.94 2.83 8.43
N GLY A 119 4.33 3.22 9.54
CA GLY A 119 3.43 2.34 10.29
C GLY A 119 2.13 2.08 9.52
N VAL A 120 1.74 0.80 9.45
CA VAL A 120 0.48 0.37 8.84
C VAL A 120 -0.33 -0.41 9.87
N ARG A 121 -1.62 -0.10 9.97
CA ARG A 121 -2.53 -0.75 10.92
C ARG A 121 -3.92 -0.88 10.33
N LEU A 122 -4.54 -2.04 10.48
CA LEU A 122 -5.98 -2.23 10.24
C LEU A 122 -6.73 -1.58 11.40
N LEU A 123 -7.58 -0.60 11.11
CA LEU A 123 -8.34 0.15 12.13
C LEU A 123 -9.68 -0.50 12.42
N ASP A 124 -10.36 -1.01 11.38
CA ASP A 124 -11.69 -1.58 11.47
C ASP A 124 -11.90 -2.58 10.33
N GLY A 125 -12.87 -3.49 10.50
CA GLY A 125 -13.26 -4.50 9.53
C GLY A 125 -14.25 -5.49 10.11
N PRO A 126 -14.80 -6.40 9.30
CA PRO A 126 -15.61 -7.53 9.78
C PRO A 126 -14.86 -8.36 10.81
N ALA A 127 -15.58 -9.02 11.70
CA ALA A 127 -14.97 -9.90 12.71
C ALA A 127 -14.11 -10.99 12.03
N GLY A 128 -12.85 -11.08 12.46
CA GLY A 128 -11.86 -12.01 11.87
C GLY A 128 -11.22 -11.54 10.56
N ALA A 129 -11.60 -10.36 10.06
CA ALA A 129 -10.94 -9.81 8.87
C ALA A 129 -9.47 -9.48 9.14
N TYR A 130 -8.66 -9.61 8.11
CA TYR A 130 -7.26 -9.18 8.12
C TYR A 130 -6.88 -8.49 6.81
N ALA A 131 -5.83 -7.69 6.89
CA ALA A 131 -5.17 -7.11 5.75
C ALA A 131 -3.66 -7.34 5.86
N ALA A 132 -3.00 -7.51 4.72
CA ALA A 132 -1.55 -7.69 4.66
C ALA A 132 -0.96 -7.03 3.41
N PHE A 133 0.34 -6.78 3.44
CA PHE A 133 1.12 -6.29 2.30
C PHE A 133 2.44 -7.03 2.22
N PHE A 134 2.73 -7.62 1.06
CA PHE A 134 3.96 -8.34 0.83
C PHE A 134 4.49 -8.18 -0.60
N GLN A 135 5.77 -8.34 -0.77
CA GLN A 135 6.41 -8.47 -2.09
C GLN A 135 6.74 -9.93 -2.36
N SER A 136 6.44 -10.37 -3.58
CA SER A 136 6.82 -11.71 -4.04
C SER A 136 8.33 -11.81 -4.16
N GLY A 137 8.89 -12.94 -3.75
CA GLY A 137 10.30 -13.23 -3.93
C GLY A 137 10.68 -13.37 -5.41
N SER A 138 11.89 -12.98 -5.77
CA SER A 138 12.42 -13.18 -7.11
C SER A 138 12.76 -14.67 -7.33
N LEU A 139 12.55 -15.17 -8.55
CA LEU A 139 12.92 -16.52 -8.99
C LEU A 139 12.47 -17.67 -8.04
N GLY A 140 11.25 -17.55 -7.47
CA GLY A 140 10.71 -18.55 -6.53
C GLY A 140 11.23 -18.41 -5.11
N GLY A 141 11.88 -17.31 -4.77
CA GLY A 141 12.27 -16.98 -3.40
C GLY A 141 11.06 -16.74 -2.48
N LYS A 142 11.32 -16.70 -1.18
CA LYS A 142 10.28 -16.42 -0.18
C LYS A 142 9.77 -14.99 -0.33
N PRO A 143 8.47 -14.76 -0.06
CA PRO A 143 7.93 -13.41 -0.04
C PRO A 143 8.50 -12.60 1.13
N THR A 144 8.60 -11.29 0.95
CA THR A 144 8.89 -10.35 2.03
C THR A 144 7.59 -9.75 2.51
N VAL A 145 7.17 -10.08 3.72
CA VAL A 145 5.98 -9.52 4.35
C VAL A 145 6.37 -8.25 5.10
N HIS A 146 5.79 -7.12 4.68
CA HIS A 146 6.00 -5.80 5.29
C HIS A 146 4.93 -5.49 6.33
N PHE A 147 3.70 -5.91 6.07
CA PHE A 147 2.56 -5.71 6.94
C PHE A 147 1.67 -6.95 6.97
N ASP A 148 1.27 -7.37 8.16
CA ASP A 148 0.19 -8.33 8.39
C ASP A 148 -0.53 -7.92 9.68
N SER A 149 -1.81 -7.59 9.58
CA SER A 149 -2.60 -7.12 10.71
C SER A 149 -2.75 -8.16 11.84
N ARG A 150 -2.40 -9.42 11.57
CA ARG A 150 -2.39 -10.53 12.53
C ARG A 150 -1.06 -10.68 13.25
N ASP A 151 0.02 -10.07 12.72
CA ASP A 151 1.39 -10.17 13.27
C ASP A 151 1.92 -8.78 13.63
N PRO A 152 1.95 -8.40 14.92
CA PRO A 152 2.44 -7.10 15.35
C PRO A 152 3.90 -6.80 14.96
N SER A 153 4.71 -7.85 14.70
CA SER A 153 6.09 -7.68 14.23
C SER A 153 6.18 -7.23 12.76
N LYS A 154 5.06 -7.29 12.03
CA LYS A 154 4.90 -6.89 10.63
C LYS A 154 3.95 -5.70 10.53
N SER A 155 4.33 -4.57 11.11
CA SER A 155 3.48 -3.39 11.23
C SER A 155 4.09 -2.11 10.63
N ALA A 156 5.28 -2.19 10.02
CA ALA A 156 5.94 -1.04 9.43
C ALA A 156 6.72 -1.40 8.17
N ILE A 157 6.76 -0.43 7.24
CA ILE A 157 7.63 -0.45 6.07
C ILE A 157 8.80 0.47 6.38
N HIS A 158 10.00 -0.12 6.54
CA HIS A 158 11.22 0.63 6.79
C HIS A 158 11.88 1.05 5.47
N THR A 159 12.28 2.32 5.37
CA THR A 159 12.96 2.88 4.19
C THR A 159 14.13 3.75 4.61
N THR A 160 15.30 3.55 4.04
CA THR A 160 16.53 4.31 4.30
C THR A 160 16.90 5.29 3.20
N SER A 161 16.13 5.29 2.12
CA SER A 161 16.31 6.17 0.97
C SER A 161 14.98 6.36 0.25
N SER A 162 14.95 7.32 -0.66
CA SER A 162 13.80 7.53 -1.55
C SER A 162 13.38 6.22 -2.20
N THR A 163 12.16 5.82 -1.93
CA THR A 163 11.63 4.50 -2.31
C THR A 163 10.27 4.68 -2.99
N HIS A 164 10.09 3.93 -4.09
CA HIS A 164 8.79 3.70 -4.72
C HIS A 164 8.64 2.19 -4.89
N MET A 165 7.62 1.61 -4.28
CA MET A 165 7.43 0.16 -4.27
C MET A 165 5.98 -0.24 -4.50
N HIS A 166 5.79 -1.31 -5.24
CA HIS A 166 4.54 -2.06 -5.32
C HIS A 166 4.70 -3.44 -4.70
N GLY A 167 3.63 -3.94 -4.15
CA GLY A 167 3.53 -5.28 -3.60
C GLY A 167 2.11 -5.79 -3.71
N ASN A 168 1.87 -6.96 -3.18
CA ASN A 168 0.56 -7.57 -3.13
C ASN A 168 -0.16 -7.11 -1.85
N TRP A 169 -1.28 -6.42 -2.00
CA TRP A 169 -2.21 -6.18 -0.90
C TRP A 169 -3.18 -7.34 -0.80
N VAL A 170 -3.39 -7.82 0.40
CA VAL A 170 -4.30 -8.92 0.71
C VAL A 170 -5.38 -8.45 1.66
N PHE A 171 -6.60 -8.79 1.37
CA PHE A 171 -7.75 -8.59 2.25
C PHE A 171 -8.48 -9.91 2.37
N SER A 172 -8.75 -10.36 3.60
CA SER A 172 -9.54 -11.58 3.84
C SER A 172 -10.93 -11.46 3.19
N ALA A 173 -11.43 -12.58 2.67
CA ALA A 173 -12.79 -12.68 2.14
C ALA A 173 -13.79 -12.97 3.25
#